data_8d8e505514f215725a803806abb726c5
#
_entry.id   8d8e505514f215725a803806abb726c5
#
_cell.length_a   1.000
_cell.length_b   1.000
_cell.length_c   1.000
_cell.angle_alpha   90.00
_cell.angle_beta   90.00
_cell.angle_gamma   90.00
#
_symmetry.space_group_name_H-M   'P 1'
#
loop_
_entity.id
_entity.type
_entity.pdbx_description
1 polymer ?
#
loop_
_entity_poly.entity_id
_entity_poly.type
_entity_poly.pdbx_seq_one_letter_code
_entity_poly.pdbx_strand_id
1 'polypeptide(L)'
;GEATKHRIQPATCTLCEAACGVLVEVEGDRVRSIRGDDEDPQSRGYVCPKATALADLHHDPERLRTPLVREGSRFREASWDEALERAGEGLRAIREAHGRDAVGLYYGNPTAHNLGLMSYGLAFTRALRTRNLYSASTADQMPQMLVGQEMYGHLGLGPVPDVDRTDHLFVLGANPLVSNGS
;
A
#
# COMPACT_ATOMS: atom_id res chain seq x y z
N GLY A 1 -29.41 22.03 13.85
CA GLY A 1 -28.23 21.65 13.13
C GLY A 1 -27.37 20.79 14.02
N GLU A 2 -27.15 19.52 13.68
CA GLU A 2 -26.14 18.69 14.34
C GLU A 2 -24.78 19.36 14.16
N ALA A 3 -24.11 19.65 15.26
CA ALA A 3 -22.76 20.19 15.23
C ALA A 3 -21.86 19.17 14.54
N THR A 4 -21.24 19.57 13.45
CA THR A 4 -20.33 18.74 12.68
C THR A 4 -19.21 18.26 13.62
N LYS A 5 -19.13 16.96 13.85
CA LYS A 5 -18.25 16.37 14.86
C LYS A 5 -16.80 16.49 14.35
N HIS A 6 -16.04 17.40 14.95
CA HIS A 6 -14.59 17.51 14.72
C HIS A 6 -13.84 16.47 15.54
N ARG A 7 -12.91 15.74 14.92
CA ARG A 7 -12.07 14.75 15.61
C ARG A 7 -10.68 14.69 14.98
N ILE A 8 -9.69 14.39 15.80
CA ILE A 8 -8.34 14.05 15.36
C ILE A 8 -8.14 12.56 15.64
N GLN A 9 -7.73 11.82 14.62
CA GLN A 9 -7.58 10.38 14.68
C GLN A 9 -6.12 10.00 14.38
N PRO A 10 -5.40 9.37 15.34
CA PRO A 10 -4.11 8.76 15.03
C PRO A 10 -4.25 7.64 14.02
N ALA A 11 -3.32 7.57 13.09
CA ALA A 11 -3.26 6.54 12.05
C ALA A 11 -1.82 6.32 11.59
N THR A 12 -1.61 5.30 10.79
CA THR A 12 -0.32 5.03 10.14
C THR A 12 -0.42 5.31 8.67
N CYS A 13 0.57 5.98 8.09
CA CYS A 13 0.66 6.21 6.66
C CYS A 13 0.83 4.86 5.93
N THR A 14 0.05 4.65 4.86
CA THR A 14 -0.01 3.38 4.12
C THR A 14 0.75 3.41 2.80
N LEU A 15 1.58 4.42 2.55
CA LEU A 15 2.21 4.61 1.23
C LEU A 15 3.49 3.81 1.03
N CYS A 16 4.25 3.57 2.11
CA CYS A 16 5.50 2.82 2.06
C CYS A 16 5.83 2.18 3.42
N GLU A 17 6.93 1.44 3.46
CA GLU A 17 7.43 0.72 4.63
C GLU A 17 7.84 1.61 5.80
N ALA A 18 8.05 2.90 5.55
CA ALA A 18 8.35 3.86 6.61
C ALA A 18 7.26 3.92 7.69
N ALA A 19 6.00 3.62 7.31
CA ALA A 19 4.88 3.48 8.23
C ALA A 19 4.72 4.66 9.21
N CYS A 20 5.03 5.89 8.75
CA CYS A 20 5.01 7.10 9.58
C CYS A 20 3.68 7.27 10.31
N GLY A 21 3.74 7.66 11.59
CA GLY A 21 2.57 8.06 12.37
C GLY A 21 1.98 9.37 11.84
N VAL A 22 0.68 9.39 11.67
CA VAL A 22 -0.04 10.57 11.18
C VAL A 22 -1.25 10.88 12.04
N LEU A 23 -1.59 12.16 12.16
CA LEU A 23 -2.83 12.63 12.74
C LEU A 23 -3.76 13.08 11.62
N VAL A 24 -4.90 12.41 11.51
CA VAL A 24 -5.94 12.71 10.53
C VAL A 24 -7.01 13.55 11.19
N GLU A 25 -7.17 14.77 10.73
CA GLU A 25 -8.21 15.70 11.19
C GLU A 25 -9.46 15.53 10.32
N VAL A 26 -10.59 15.21 10.95
CA VAL A 26 -11.84 14.92 10.28
C VAL A 26 -12.95 15.80 10.82
N GLU A 27 -13.71 16.41 9.94
CA GLU A 27 -14.91 17.17 10.23
C GLU A 27 -16.11 16.58 9.49
N GLY A 28 -17.01 15.95 10.22
CA GLY A 28 -18.06 15.13 9.60
C GLY A 28 -17.45 13.98 8.78
N ASP A 29 -17.74 13.94 7.50
CA ASP A 29 -17.20 12.95 6.55
C ASP A 29 -15.97 13.46 5.76
N ARG A 30 -15.47 14.64 6.11
CA ARG A 30 -14.39 15.28 5.37
C ARG A 30 -13.07 15.21 6.13
N VAL A 31 -12.03 14.68 5.50
CA VAL A 31 -10.64 14.81 5.95
C VAL A 31 -10.21 16.25 5.67
N ARG A 32 -9.85 16.99 6.72
CA ARG A 32 -9.41 18.39 6.63
C ARG A 32 -7.92 18.50 6.44
N SER A 33 -7.18 17.72 7.20
CA SER A 33 -5.72 17.73 7.12
C SER A 33 -5.15 16.36 7.52
N ILE A 34 -3.95 16.09 7.04
CA ILE A 34 -3.11 14.99 7.51
C ILE A 34 -1.75 15.58 7.83
N ARG A 35 -1.27 15.38 9.04
CA ARG A 35 0.04 15.84 9.51
C ARG A 35 0.76 14.75 10.27
N GLY A 36 2.06 14.93 10.51
CA GLY A 36 2.83 14.01 11.33
C GLY A 36 2.33 13.97 12.78
N ASP A 37 2.51 12.82 13.40
CA ASP A 37 2.25 12.60 14.81
C ASP A 37 3.57 12.70 15.59
N ASP A 38 3.72 13.78 16.37
CA ASP A 38 4.92 14.03 17.18
C ASP A 38 5.12 12.98 18.28
N GLU A 39 4.05 12.27 18.67
CA GLU A 39 4.10 11.20 19.67
C GLU A 39 4.43 9.82 19.05
N ASP A 40 4.48 9.70 17.72
CA ASP A 40 4.89 8.45 17.07
C ASP A 40 6.37 8.16 17.37
N PRO A 41 6.70 6.99 17.97
CA PRO A 41 8.06 6.70 18.42
C PRO A 41 9.07 6.56 17.29
N GLN A 42 8.62 6.26 16.07
CA GLN A 42 9.47 6.04 14.92
C GLN A 42 9.66 7.32 14.10
N SER A 43 8.58 7.91 13.61
CA SER A 43 8.64 9.08 12.73
C SER A 43 8.74 10.42 13.45
N ARG A 44 8.37 10.49 14.74
CA ARG A 44 8.49 11.67 15.62
C ARG A 44 7.98 12.95 14.95
N GLY A 45 6.82 12.87 14.32
CA GLY A 45 6.18 13.98 13.63
C GLY A 45 6.64 14.20 12.18
N TYR A 46 7.71 13.51 11.72
CA TYR A 46 8.14 13.62 10.34
C TYR A 46 7.19 12.87 9.40
N VAL A 47 6.81 13.53 8.31
CA VAL A 47 6.10 12.92 7.18
C VAL A 47 6.59 13.52 5.86
N CYS A 48 6.70 12.69 4.83
CA CYS A 48 7.03 13.18 3.50
C CYS A 48 5.81 13.87 2.84
N PRO A 49 6.00 14.68 1.79
CA PRO A 49 4.90 15.40 1.11
C PRO A 49 3.79 14.50 0.59
N LYS A 50 4.07 13.23 0.30
CA LYS A 50 3.06 12.27 -0.17
C LYS A 50 2.00 11.97 0.89
N ALA A 51 2.40 11.89 2.16
CA ALA A 51 1.47 11.59 3.25
C ALA A 51 0.47 12.73 3.47
N THR A 52 0.90 13.98 3.39
CA THR A 52 0.01 15.15 3.51
C THR A 52 -0.96 15.27 2.35
N ALA A 53 -0.57 14.82 1.15
CA ALA A 53 -1.41 14.83 -0.06
C ALA A 53 -2.48 13.70 -0.08
N LEU A 54 -2.48 12.77 0.88
CA LEU A 54 -3.50 11.71 0.93
C LEU A 54 -4.92 12.25 1.11
N ALA A 55 -5.09 13.41 1.74
CA ALA A 55 -6.39 14.05 1.88
C ALA A 55 -6.95 14.47 0.50
N ASP A 56 -6.11 15.03 -0.36
CA ASP A 56 -6.50 15.43 -1.72
C ASP A 56 -6.88 14.21 -2.55
N LEU A 57 -6.05 13.14 -2.47
CA LEU A 57 -6.36 11.86 -3.13
C LEU A 57 -7.67 11.26 -2.63
N HIS A 58 -7.96 11.35 -1.33
CA HIS A 58 -9.21 10.84 -0.75
C HIS A 58 -10.44 11.58 -1.27
N HIS A 59 -10.33 12.88 -1.49
CA HIS A 59 -11.41 13.76 -1.95
C HIS A 59 -11.42 14.01 -3.45
N ASP A 60 -10.49 13.41 -4.21
CA ASP A 60 -10.42 13.55 -5.66
C ASP A 60 -11.78 13.20 -6.30
N PRO A 61 -12.38 14.10 -7.07
CA PRO A 61 -13.67 13.86 -7.73
C PRO A 61 -13.60 12.75 -8.78
N GLU A 62 -12.41 12.48 -9.34
CA GLU A 62 -12.20 11.40 -10.30
C GLU A 62 -11.91 10.05 -9.66
N ARG A 63 -11.80 10.01 -8.32
CA ARG A 63 -11.59 8.76 -7.60
C ARG A 63 -12.78 7.82 -7.78
N LEU A 64 -12.52 6.60 -8.24
CA LEU A 64 -13.53 5.56 -8.33
C LEU A 64 -14.08 5.21 -6.94
N ARG A 65 -15.40 5.24 -6.80
CA ARG A 65 -16.11 4.91 -5.56
C ARG A 65 -16.95 3.64 -5.68
N THR A 66 -17.23 3.25 -6.89
CA THR A 66 -17.97 2.04 -7.27
C THR A 66 -17.19 1.26 -8.31
N PRO A 67 -17.37 -0.05 -8.40
CA PRO A 67 -16.79 -0.83 -9.49
C PRO A 67 -17.30 -0.34 -10.84
N LEU A 68 -16.45 -0.43 -11.86
CA LEU A 68 -16.81 -0.15 -13.24
C LEU A 68 -16.72 -1.42 -14.07
N VAL A 69 -17.75 -1.68 -14.85
CA VAL A 69 -17.80 -2.78 -15.82
C VAL A 69 -17.75 -2.20 -17.23
N ARG A 70 -16.89 -2.79 -18.07
CA ARG A 70 -16.74 -2.37 -19.47
C ARG A 70 -17.78 -3.03 -20.35
N GLU A 71 -18.48 -2.21 -21.13
CA GLU A 71 -19.41 -2.63 -22.19
C GLU A 71 -18.99 -1.97 -23.51
N GLY A 72 -18.38 -2.77 -24.38
CA GLY A 72 -17.80 -2.25 -25.63
C GLY A 72 -16.66 -1.26 -25.34
N SER A 73 -16.85 -0.01 -25.76
CA SER A 73 -15.88 1.09 -25.55
C SER A 73 -16.16 1.95 -24.30
N ARG A 74 -17.24 1.69 -23.58
CA ARG A 74 -17.69 2.51 -22.45
C ARG A 74 -17.58 1.73 -21.15
N PHE A 75 -17.40 2.48 -20.05
CA PHE A 75 -17.53 1.95 -18.70
C PHE A 75 -18.84 2.42 -18.09
N ARG A 76 -19.49 1.55 -17.32
CA ARG A 76 -20.63 1.89 -16.47
C ARG A 76 -20.39 1.44 -15.04
N GLU A 77 -21.07 2.07 -14.11
CA GLU A 77 -21.10 1.65 -12.72
C GLU A 77 -21.78 0.28 -12.59
N ALA A 78 -21.28 -0.52 -11.67
CA ALA A 78 -21.79 -1.85 -11.36
C ALA A 78 -21.78 -2.09 -9.84
N SER A 79 -22.56 -3.06 -9.39
CA SER A 79 -22.47 -3.54 -8.02
C SER A 79 -21.16 -4.33 -7.81
N TRP A 80 -20.75 -4.48 -6.56
CA TRP A 80 -19.61 -5.34 -6.21
C TRP A 80 -19.86 -6.80 -6.61
N ASP A 81 -21.08 -7.30 -6.42
CA ASP A 81 -21.43 -8.67 -6.76
C ASP A 81 -21.28 -8.91 -8.26
N GLU A 82 -21.84 -8.03 -9.11
CA GLU A 82 -21.69 -8.11 -10.56
C GLU A 82 -20.21 -8.04 -10.99
N ALA A 83 -19.44 -7.12 -10.43
CA ALA A 83 -18.04 -6.94 -10.79
C ALA A 83 -17.19 -8.17 -10.42
N LEU A 84 -17.40 -8.71 -9.22
CA LEU A 84 -16.69 -9.89 -8.73
C LEU A 84 -17.09 -11.16 -9.50
N GLU A 85 -18.39 -11.35 -9.81
CA GLU A 85 -18.85 -12.46 -10.62
C GLU A 85 -18.21 -12.44 -12.00
N ARG A 86 -18.26 -11.30 -12.69
CA ARG A 86 -17.68 -11.14 -14.02
C ARG A 86 -16.16 -11.34 -14.03
N ALA A 87 -15.45 -10.84 -13.03
CA ALA A 87 -14.00 -11.07 -12.90
C ALA A 87 -13.69 -12.56 -12.65
N GLY A 88 -14.46 -13.19 -11.78
CA GLY A 88 -14.31 -14.62 -11.46
C GLY A 88 -14.61 -15.54 -12.65
N GLU A 89 -15.65 -15.24 -13.41
CA GLU A 89 -15.99 -15.97 -14.64
C GLU A 89 -14.91 -15.81 -15.70
N GLY A 90 -14.42 -14.59 -15.93
CA GLY A 90 -13.32 -14.34 -16.86
C GLY A 90 -12.05 -15.11 -16.51
N LEU A 91 -11.64 -15.09 -15.25
CA LEU A 91 -10.48 -15.85 -14.77
C LEU A 91 -10.69 -17.36 -14.92
N ARG A 92 -11.89 -17.86 -14.64
CA ARG A 92 -12.23 -19.28 -14.77
C ARG A 92 -12.16 -19.71 -16.24
N ALA A 93 -12.79 -18.95 -17.14
CA ALA A 93 -12.80 -19.24 -18.58
C ALA A 93 -11.39 -19.28 -19.18
N ILE A 94 -10.52 -18.33 -18.82
CA ILE A 94 -9.11 -18.34 -19.28
C ILE A 94 -8.37 -19.59 -18.78
N ARG A 95 -8.57 -19.96 -17.51
CA ARG A 95 -7.93 -21.15 -16.95
C ARG A 95 -8.42 -22.45 -17.57
N GLU A 96 -9.69 -22.55 -17.88
CA GLU A 96 -10.30 -23.71 -18.54
C GLU A 96 -9.81 -23.86 -19.99
N ALA A 97 -9.70 -22.73 -20.71
CA ALA A 97 -9.28 -22.74 -22.13
C ALA A 97 -7.76 -22.91 -22.30
N HIS A 98 -6.94 -22.35 -21.41
CA HIS A 98 -5.49 -22.21 -21.62
C HIS A 98 -4.64 -22.77 -20.47
N GLY A 99 -5.27 -23.35 -19.45
CA GLY A 99 -4.60 -23.88 -18.29
C GLY A 99 -4.33 -22.85 -17.19
N ARG A 100 -3.96 -23.35 -16.02
CA ARG A 100 -3.79 -22.50 -14.81
C ARG A 100 -2.72 -21.44 -14.93
N ASP A 101 -1.67 -21.71 -15.70
CA ASP A 101 -0.52 -20.82 -15.83
C ASP A 101 -0.73 -19.74 -16.92
N ALA A 102 -1.93 -19.69 -17.53
CA ALA A 102 -2.33 -18.57 -18.40
C ALA A 102 -2.68 -17.28 -17.63
N VAL A 103 -2.84 -17.38 -16.31
CA VAL A 103 -3.07 -16.23 -15.42
C VAL A 103 -1.77 -15.89 -14.70
N GLY A 104 -1.33 -14.63 -14.80
CA GLY A 104 -0.22 -14.10 -14.01
C GLY A 104 -0.72 -13.16 -12.92
N LEU A 105 -0.01 -13.12 -11.79
CA LEU A 105 -0.30 -12.21 -10.68
C LEU A 105 0.95 -11.43 -10.33
N TYR A 106 0.85 -10.10 -10.37
CA TYR A 106 1.91 -9.19 -9.96
C TYR A 106 1.50 -8.46 -8.68
N TYR A 107 2.28 -8.61 -7.64
CA TYR A 107 2.08 -7.91 -6.36
C TYR A 107 2.87 -6.62 -6.34
N GLY A 108 2.18 -5.50 -6.15
CA GLY A 108 2.81 -4.20 -5.93
C GLY A 108 3.05 -3.94 -4.44
N ASN A 109 3.85 -2.91 -4.14
CA ASN A 109 4.18 -2.52 -2.77
C ASN A 109 2.94 -2.26 -1.87
N PRO A 110 1.86 -1.62 -2.35
CA PRO A 110 0.67 -1.40 -1.52
C PRO A 110 0.02 -2.68 -0.99
N THR A 111 0.35 -3.84 -1.54
CA THR A 111 -0.12 -5.14 -1.02
C THR A 111 0.30 -5.38 0.43
N ALA A 112 1.52 -4.98 0.80
CA ALA A 112 2.04 -5.13 2.14
C ALA A 112 1.40 -4.17 3.17
N HIS A 113 0.73 -3.11 2.69
CA HIS A 113 0.08 -2.09 3.51
C HIS A 113 -1.45 -2.16 3.46
N ASN A 114 -2.00 -3.21 2.84
CA ASN A 114 -3.43 -3.42 2.74
C ASN A 114 -3.85 -4.67 3.54
N LEU A 115 -4.58 -4.44 4.63
CA LEU A 115 -5.01 -5.52 5.53
C LEU A 115 -5.82 -6.61 4.81
N GLY A 116 -6.67 -6.23 3.87
CA GLY A 116 -7.47 -7.18 3.07
C GLY A 116 -6.58 -8.08 2.23
N LEU A 117 -5.58 -7.51 1.52
CA LEU A 117 -4.63 -8.29 0.73
C LEU A 117 -3.71 -9.15 1.58
N MET A 118 -3.24 -8.65 2.72
CA MET A 118 -2.45 -9.46 3.65
C MET A 118 -3.24 -10.64 4.19
N SER A 119 -4.53 -10.45 4.50
CA SER A 119 -5.39 -11.50 5.06
C SER A 119 -5.85 -12.51 4.02
N TYR A 120 -6.25 -12.06 2.83
CA TYR A 120 -6.89 -12.90 1.82
C TYR A 120 -6.02 -13.18 0.58
N GLY A 121 -4.92 -12.45 0.39
CA GLY A 121 -4.06 -12.58 -0.80
C GLY A 121 -3.51 -13.99 -0.99
N LEU A 122 -3.12 -14.67 0.09
CA LEU A 122 -2.64 -16.05 0.02
C LEU A 122 -3.76 -17.02 -0.38
N ALA A 123 -4.97 -16.84 0.13
CA ALA A 123 -6.13 -17.65 -0.24
C ALA A 123 -6.49 -17.45 -1.73
N PHE A 124 -6.46 -16.20 -2.20
CA PHE A 124 -6.67 -15.86 -3.60
C PHE A 124 -5.60 -16.49 -4.51
N THR A 125 -4.32 -16.37 -4.15
CA THR A 125 -3.21 -16.98 -4.89
C THR A 125 -3.35 -18.50 -4.98
N ARG A 126 -3.71 -19.14 -3.87
CA ARG A 126 -3.96 -20.60 -3.84
C ARG A 126 -5.16 -21.01 -4.70
N ALA A 127 -6.21 -20.19 -4.75
CA ALA A 127 -7.36 -20.44 -5.61
C ALA A 127 -7.01 -20.34 -7.10
N LEU A 128 -6.15 -19.40 -7.48
CA LEU A 128 -5.66 -19.26 -8.85
C LEU A 128 -4.81 -20.45 -9.29
N ARG A 129 -4.04 -21.06 -8.39
CA ARG A 129 -3.13 -22.20 -8.66
C ARG A 129 -2.10 -21.92 -9.78
N THR A 130 -1.82 -20.67 -10.08
CA THR A 130 -0.81 -20.28 -11.06
C THR A 130 0.60 -20.35 -10.46
N ARG A 131 1.60 -20.60 -11.31
CA ARG A 131 3.03 -20.46 -10.99
C ARG A 131 3.56 -19.07 -11.31
N ASN A 132 2.79 -18.27 -12.05
CA ASN A 132 3.19 -16.95 -12.53
C ASN A 132 2.91 -15.90 -11.48
N LEU A 133 3.76 -15.85 -10.45
CA LEU A 133 3.70 -14.90 -9.36
C LEU A 133 4.91 -13.97 -9.44
N TYR A 134 4.67 -12.67 -9.50
CA TYR A 134 5.70 -11.67 -9.71
C TYR A 134 5.56 -10.51 -8.72
N SER A 135 6.67 -9.88 -8.40
CA SER A 135 6.71 -8.63 -7.66
C SER A 135 8.00 -7.87 -7.95
N ALA A 136 8.06 -6.60 -7.58
CA ALA A 136 9.29 -5.82 -7.65
C ALA A 136 10.34 -6.27 -6.63
N SER A 137 9.95 -7.01 -5.59
CA SER A 137 10.79 -7.40 -4.46
C SER A 137 12.11 -8.05 -4.85
N THR A 138 12.16 -8.76 -5.99
CA THR A 138 13.38 -9.40 -6.47
C THR A 138 14.50 -8.40 -6.77
N ALA A 139 14.15 -7.22 -7.28
CA ALA A 139 15.10 -6.20 -7.68
C ALA A 139 15.32 -5.13 -6.61
N ASP A 140 14.29 -4.79 -5.83
CA ASP A 140 14.34 -3.68 -4.87
C ASP A 140 14.60 -4.15 -3.43
N GLN A 141 13.92 -5.15 -2.94
CA GLN A 141 13.95 -5.54 -1.53
C GLN A 141 14.81 -6.79 -1.26
N MET A 142 14.86 -7.74 -2.18
CA MET A 142 15.59 -8.99 -2.01
C MET A 142 17.09 -8.78 -1.73
N PRO A 143 17.81 -7.87 -2.38
CA PRO A 143 19.21 -7.59 -2.07
C PRO A 143 19.41 -7.20 -0.61
N GLN A 144 18.55 -6.33 -0.07
CA GLN A 144 18.60 -5.93 1.33
C GLN A 144 18.28 -7.10 2.28
N MET A 145 17.29 -7.90 1.94
CA MET A 145 16.94 -9.10 2.71
C MET A 145 18.07 -10.12 2.76
N LEU A 146 18.76 -10.34 1.63
CA LEU A 146 19.94 -11.22 1.60
C LEU A 146 21.09 -10.67 2.47
N VAL A 147 21.35 -9.38 2.39
CA VAL A 147 22.34 -8.74 3.28
C VAL A 147 21.92 -8.89 4.75
N GLY A 148 20.65 -8.70 5.07
CA GLY A 148 20.10 -8.93 6.41
C GLY A 148 20.32 -10.38 6.87
N GLN A 149 20.10 -11.36 6.00
CA GLN A 149 20.37 -12.77 6.29
C GLN A 149 21.85 -13.05 6.59
N GLU A 150 22.76 -12.51 5.76
CA GLU A 150 24.19 -12.72 5.92
C GLU A 150 24.77 -11.99 7.14
N MET A 151 24.29 -10.78 7.43
CA MET A 151 24.84 -9.96 8.52
C MET A 151 24.18 -10.26 9.88
N TYR A 152 22.89 -10.56 9.89
CA TYR A 152 22.09 -10.68 11.13
C TYR A 152 21.40 -12.05 11.31
N GLY A 153 21.54 -12.93 10.34
CA GLY A 153 20.98 -14.29 10.40
C GLY A 153 19.48 -14.37 10.10
N HIS A 154 18.84 -13.29 9.63
CA HIS A 154 17.41 -13.32 9.33
C HIS A 154 17.05 -12.33 8.21
N LEU A 155 16.24 -12.80 7.24
CA LEU A 155 15.84 -12.01 6.06
C LEU A 155 15.03 -10.74 6.38
N GLY A 156 14.28 -10.74 7.47
CA GLY A 156 13.42 -9.63 7.87
C GLY A 156 14.08 -8.61 8.82
N LEU A 157 15.39 -8.77 9.11
CA LEU A 157 16.12 -7.80 9.92
C LEU A 157 16.76 -6.77 9.01
N GLY A 158 16.17 -5.57 8.95
CA GLY A 158 16.77 -4.40 8.32
C GLY A 158 17.42 -3.52 9.37
N PRO A 159 18.65 -2.99 9.14
CA PRO A 159 19.24 -2.01 10.03
C PRO A 159 18.45 -0.70 9.95
N VAL A 160 18.15 -0.14 11.11
CA VAL A 160 17.65 1.25 11.21
C VAL A 160 18.84 2.12 11.54
N PRO A 161 19.21 3.11 10.69
CA PRO A 161 20.32 4.00 10.96
C PRO A 161 20.11 4.79 12.25
N ASP A 162 21.07 4.76 13.15
CA ASP A 162 21.05 5.57 14.38
C ASP A 162 21.54 7.00 14.09
N VAL A 163 20.69 7.77 13.41
CA VAL A 163 21.03 9.14 12.98
C VAL A 163 21.21 10.10 14.14
N ASP A 164 20.61 9.81 15.30
CA ASP A 164 20.70 10.67 16.49
C ASP A 164 22.06 10.57 17.20
N ARG A 165 22.82 9.49 16.96
CA ARG A 165 24.07 9.19 17.68
C ARG A 165 25.29 9.01 16.77
N THR A 166 25.15 9.23 15.47
CA THR A 166 26.26 9.11 14.53
C THR A 166 26.92 10.45 14.28
N ASP A 167 28.25 10.46 14.27
CA ASP A 167 29.03 11.63 13.86
C ASP A 167 29.23 11.67 12.33
N HIS A 168 29.01 10.56 11.63
CA HIS A 168 29.17 10.44 10.19
C HIS A 168 28.07 9.61 9.57
N LEU A 169 27.35 10.18 8.61
CA LEU A 169 26.31 9.52 7.85
C LEU A 169 26.60 9.59 6.35
N PHE A 170 26.67 8.42 5.71
CA PHE A 170 26.76 8.34 4.25
C PHE A 170 25.41 7.99 3.67
N VAL A 171 24.85 8.85 2.84
CA VAL A 171 23.59 8.62 2.12
C VAL A 171 23.92 8.35 0.66
N LEU A 172 23.72 7.12 0.21
CA LEU A 172 24.01 6.67 -1.14
C LEU A 172 22.73 6.23 -1.85
N GLY A 173 22.35 6.93 -2.92
CA GLY A 173 21.22 6.57 -3.76
C GLY A 173 19.85 6.69 -3.10
N ALA A 174 19.76 7.37 -1.96
CA ALA A 174 18.52 7.58 -1.23
C ALA A 174 18.19 9.06 -1.08
N ASN A 175 16.91 9.39 -1.05
CA ASN A 175 16.42 10.73 -0.76
C ASN A 175 15.32 10.66 0.31
N PRO A 176 15.68 10.62 1.60
CA PRO A 176 14.72 10.47 2.70
C PRO A 176 13.73 11.63 2.81
N LEU A 177 14.05 12.82 2.29
CA LEU A 177 13.13 13.97 2.30
C LEU A 177 11.96 13.83 1.33
N VAL A 178 12.08 12.98 0.33
CA VAL A 178 11.08 12.84 -0.74
C VAL A 178 10.47 11.45 -0.80
N SER A 179 11.23 10.42 -0.43
CA SER A 179 10.77 9.03 -0.43
C SER A 179 11.45 8.23 0.67
N ASN A 180 10.72 7.28 1.26
CA ASN A 180 11.18 6.46 2.38
C ASN A 180 11.73 7.30 3.53
N GLY A 181 10.98 8.30 3.90
CA GLY A 181 11.47 9.36 4.76
C GLY A 181 11.19 9.15 6.24
N SER A 182 11.49 8.03 6.80
CA SER A 182 11.53 7.89 8.26
C SER A 182 12.76 7.12 8.68
#